data_2c4e19439a6e8c080d8526b4579cef1d
#
_entry.id   2c4e19439a6e8c080d8526b4579cef1d
#
_cell.length_a   1.000
_cell.length_b   1.000
_cell.length_c   1.000
_cell.angle_alpha   90.00
_cell.angle_beta   90.00
_cell.angle_gamma   90.00
#
_symmetry.space_group_name_H-M   'P 1'
#
loop_
_entity.id
_entity.type
_entity.pdbx_description
1 polymer ?
#
loop_
_entity_poly.entity_id
_entity_poly.type
_entity_poly.pdbx_seq_one_letter_code
_entity_poly.pdbx_strand_id
1 'polypeptide(L)'
;MDEDEATEPRRRPSRRSVLIAGASGLGIAAVAAGTATGVLPVSEALQRALGVASSSPASQIGVAKVERVWSRYRNRMVDLVILLPSKSPPRNLPVSLLLHGLHGRARTAAPTGTLAELASQVARKRVQPYGFVAVDGGDNYWHKNVPGDDPMSMLLEEVPQWLRERGLGGVDGVPFACTGMSMGGFGALLYARRRAERRQPVGALALLAPALMLSWTEMAKRRAFRDEADWASMDPLRHLEATTGIPTALWCGTEDAFIHGARRFIAAVKPEIGYTARGKHGDSFNRTVVPSMVSFLGRHHPGA
;
A
#
# COMPACT_ATOMS: atom_id res chain seq x y z
N MET A 1 43.45 45.29 51.04
CA MET A 1 42.05 45.67 51.10
C MET A 1 41.42 44.89 49.93
N ASP A 2 41.43 43.65 50.03
CA ASP A 2 40.51 42.64 50.53
C ASP A 2 39.06 42.97 50.16
N GLU A 3 38.50 42.16 49.27
CA GLU A 3 37.16 41.67 49.42
C GLU A 3 36.99 40.43 48.53
N ASP A 4 36.71 39.35 49.22
CA ASP A 4 36.31 38.05 48.80
C ASP A 4 35.06 38.06 47.95
N GLU A 5 35.08 37.39 46.79
CA GLU A 5 33.84 37.03 46.11
C GLU A 5 33.68 35.50 46.12
N ALA A 6 32.79 35.07 46.98
CA ALA A 6 32.46 33.68 47.27
C ALA A 6 31.80 33.00 46.09
N THR A 7 32.46 31.94 45.64
CA THR A 7 31.95 31.02 44.60
C THR A 7 30.93 30.07 45.21
N GLU A 8 29.63 30.18 44.81
CA GLU A 8 28.58 29.22 45.15
C GLU A 8 28.80 27.88 44.39
N PRO A 9 28.65 26.76 45.09
CA PRO A 9 28.82 25.44 44.48
C PRO A 9 27.57 25.04 43.69
N ARG A 10 27.72 24.75 42.40
CA ARG A 10 26.74 24.11 41.54
C ARG A 10 26.30 22.76 42.12
N ARG A 11 25.05 22.68 42.56
CA ARG A 11 24.38 21.44 42.97
C ARG A 11 24.22 20.51 41.77
N ARG A 12 24.85 19.35 41.83
CA ARG A 12 24.56 18.21 40.95
C ARG A 12 23.19 17.67 41.27
N PRO A 13 22.31 17.39 40.25
CA PRO A 13 21.03 16.73 40.50
C PRO A 13 21.29 15.27 40.89
N SER A 14 20.63 14.85 41.97
CA SER A 14 20.70 13.52 42.53
C SER A 14 20.09 12.48 41.61
N ARG A 15 20.77 11.33 41.52
CA ARG A 15 20.23 10.12 40.87
C ARG A 15 19.15 9.49 41.76
N ARG A 16 17.95 9.99 41.69
CA ARG A 16 16.76 9.30 42.22
C ARG A 16 15.54 9.76 41.46
N SER A 17 14.79 8.77 40.98
CA SER A 17 13.47 8.86 40.37
C SER A 17 13.44 8.88 38.82
N VAL A 18 13.76 7.75 38.19
CA VAL A 18 13.03 7.25 37.05
C VAL A 18 12.93 5.73 37.17
N LEU A 19 12.04 5.30 38.02
CA LEU A 19 11.42 3.98 37.91
C LEU A 19 9.99 4.23 37.49
N ILE A 20 9.77 4.24 36.20
CA ILE A 20 8.43 4.03 35.64
C ILE A 20 8.52 2.73 34.86
N ALA A 21 7.78 1.79 35.40
CA ALA A 21 7.59 0.45 34.91
C ALA A 21 7.14 0.42 33.46
N GLY A 22 7.97 -0.11 32.60
CA GLY A 22 7.60 -0.60 31.29
C GLY A 22 7.67 -2.12 31.29
N ALA A 23 6.80 -2.76 32.02
CA ALA A 23 6.56 -4.19 31.88
C ALA A 23 5.66 -4.42 30.68
N SER A 24 6.24 -4.57 29.52
CA SER A 24 5.56 -5.18 28.37
C SER A 24 6.26 -6.51 28.11
N GLY A 25 5.80 -7.51 28.82
CA GLY A 25 6.18 -8.90 28.64
C GLY A 25 5.77 -9.36 27.24
N LEU A 26 6.75 -9.54 26.39
CA LEU A 26 6.61 -10.34 25.19
C LEU A 26 6.62 -11.82 25.60
N GLY A 27 5.44 -12.36 25.84
CA GLY A 27 5.21 -13.78 25.89
C GLY A 27 5.31 -14.36 24.48
N ILE A 28 6.49 -14.82 24.09
CA ILE A 28 6.65 -15.69 22.92
C ILE A 28 6.23 -17.09 23.39
N ALA A 29 4.99 -17.46 23.21
CA ALA A 29 4.60 -18.87 23.25
C ALA A 29 5.00 -19.48 21.89
N ALA A 30 6.13 -20.17 21.86
CA ALA A 30 6.51 -21.03 20.76
C ALA A 30 5.57 -22.25 20.79
N VAL A 31 4.64 -22.32 19.86
CA VAL A 31 3.99 -23.58 19.48
C VAL A 31 4.77 -24.15 18.31
N ALA A 32 5.68 -25.06 18.64
CA ALA A 32 6.31 -25.91 17.65
C ALA A 32 5.34 -27.05 17.31
N ALA A 33 4.82 -27.04 16.08
CA ALA A 33 4.44 -28.26 15.35
C ALA A 33 4.09 -27.92 13.90
N GLY A 34 4.92 -28.39 12.98
CA GLY A 34 4.44 -28.97 11.71
C GLY A 34 4.51 -28.13 10.47
N THR A 35 5.49 -28.53 9.66
CA THR A 35 5.52 -28.46 8.19
C THR A 35 5.73 -27.13 7.47
N ALA A 36 6.73 -27.17 6.67
CA ALA A 36 7.35 -26.27 5.72
C ALA A 36 6.42 -25.50 4.75
N THR A 37 5.55 -24.67 5.27
CA THR A 37 4.94 -23.56 4.54
C THR A 37 4.98 -22.36 5.49
N GLY A 38 5.81 -21.36 5.20
CA GLY A 38 6.06 -20.21 6.06
C GLY A 38 4.87 -19.26 6.26
N VAL A 39 3.69 -19.79 6.51
CA VAL A 39 2.48 -19.03 6.82
C VAL A 39 2.47 -18.76 8.32
N LEU A 40 2.82 -17.55 8.72
CA LEU A 40 2.69 -17.11 10.10
C LEU A 40 1.24 -16.68 10.36
N PRO A 41 0.62 -17.10 11.47
CA PRO A 41 -0.67 -16.56 11.86
C PRO A 41 -0.56 -15.04 12.06
N VAL A 42 -1.45 -14.29 11.44
CA VAL A 42 -1.49 -12.84 11.53
C VAL A 42 -1.82 -12.44 12.97
N SER A 43 -0.99 -11.62 13.60
CA SER A 43 -1.22 -11.15 14.96
C SER A 43 -2.54 -10.34 15.03
N GLU A 44 -3.23 -10.38 16.18
CA GLU A 44 -4.44 -9.58 16.42
C GLU A 44 -4.23 -8.07 16.18
N ALA A 45 -3.02 -7.57 16.40
CA ALA A 45 -2.66 -6.18 16.12
C ALA A 45 -2.72 -5.86 14.62
N LEU A 46 -2.26 -6.78 13.77
CA LEU A 46 -2.35 -6.61 12.32
C LEU A 46 -3.79 -6.79 11.84
N GLN A 47 -4.54 -7.71 12.41
CA GLN A 47 -5.97 -7.87 12.12
C GLN A 47 -6.75 -6.61 12.48
N ARG A 48 -6.46 -5.98 13.62
CA ARG A 48 -7.05 -4.69 14.03
C ARG A 48 -6.64 -3.56 13.08
N ALA A 49 -5.37 -3.46 12.71
CA ALA A 49 -4.87 -2.45 11.78
C ALA A 49 -5.49 -2.60 10.38
N LEU A 50 -5.79 -3.83 9.96
CA LEU A 50 -6.49 -4.13 8.71
C LEU A 50 -8.02 -4.00 8.82
N GLY A 51 -8.54 -3.55 9.97
CA GLY A 51 -9.98 -3.33 10.19
C GLY A 51 -10.80 -4.60 10.46
N VAL A 52 -10.15 -5.69 10.87
CA VAL A 52 -10.80 -6.94 11.31
C VAL A 52 -11.17 -6.82 12.79
N ALA A 53 -11.86 -5.75 13.20
CA ALA A 53 -12.33 -5.62 14.57
C ALA A 53 -13.65 -6.37 14.78
N SER A 54 -13.66 -7.21 15.80
CA SER A 54 -14.75 -8.08 16.22
C SER A 54 -15.97 -7.30 16.68
N SER A 55 -17.03 -7.28 15.91
CA SER A 55 -18.41 -7.26 16.41
C SER A 55 -19.41 -7.31 15.25
N SER A 56 -19.67 -8.52 14.74
CA SER A 56 -20.84 -8.85 13.93
C SER A 56 -20.99 -10.35 13.81
N PRO A 57 -22.19 -10.90 13.64
CA PRO A 57 -22.42 -12.32 13.73
C PRO A 57 -21.56 -13.14 12.76
N ALA A 58 -21.19 -14.34 13.18
CA ALA A 58 -20.17 -15.25 12.69
C ALA A 58 -20.26 -15.73 11.22
N SER A 59 -20.52 -14.84 10.26
CA SER A 59 -20.50 -15.20 8.84
C SER A 59 -19.74 -14.12 8.05
N GLN A 60 -18.55 -14.52 7.57
CA GLN A 60 -17.72 -13.83 6.60
C GLN A 60 -16.76 -12.78 7.13
N ILE A 61 -15.89 -13.21 8.03
CA ILE A 61 -14.71 -12.44 8.39
C ILE A 61 -13.72 -12.60 7.24
N GLY A 62 -13.31 -11.49 6.63
CA GLY A 62 -12.20 -11.48 5.67
C GLY A 62 -10.92 -12.02 6.30
N VAL A 63 -10.02 -12.56 5.48
CA VAL A 63 -8.77 -13.17 5.93
C VAL A 63 -7.58 -12.40 5.38
N ALA A 64 -6.65 -12.05 6.26
CA ALA A 64 -5.34 -11.56 5.89
C ALA A 64 -4.30 -12.65 6.08
N LYS A 65 -3.51 -12.95 5.04
CA LYS A 65 -2.37 -13.85 5.10
C LYS A 65 -1.10 -13.05 4.87
N VAL A 66 -0.05 -13.38 5.59
CA VAL A 66 1.27 -12.79 5.41
C VAL A 66 2.26 -13.93 5.22
N GLU A 67 2.95 -13.89 4.12
CA GLU A 67 3.99 -14.85 3.78
C GLU A 67 5.28 -14.11 3.50
N ARG A 68 6.42 -14.77 3.70
CA ARG A 68 7.71 -14.26 3.26
C ARG A 68 8.17 -15.02 2.04
N VAL A 69 8.44 -14.30 0.96
CA VAL A 69 8.90 -14.85 -0.31
C VAL A 69 10.24 -14.22 -0.71
N TRP A 70 11.08 -15.00 -1.37
CA TRP A 70 12.32 -14.48 -1.93
C TRP A 70 12.02 -13.76 -3.25
N SER A 71 12.44 -12.51 -3.37
CA SER A 71 12.43 -11.79 -4.63
C SER A 71 13.84 -11.71 -5.21
N ARG A 72 14.03 -12.32 -6.37
CA ARG A 72 15.28 -12.24 -7.13
C ARG A 72 15.54 -10.84 -7.67
N TYR A 73 14.45 -10.11 -8.06
CA TYR A 73 14.57 -8.75 -8.56
C TYR A 73 14.91 -7.75 -7.46
N ARG A 74 14.53 -8.04 -6.22
CA ARG A 74 14.86 -7.23 -5.06
C ARG A 74 16.06 -7.75 -4.27
N ASN A 75 16.55 -8.95 -4.63
CA ASN A 75 17.64 -9.68 -3.96
C ASN A 75 17.44 -9.74 -2.43
N ARG A 76 16.20 -10.01 -1.99
CA ARG A 76 15.84 -10.09 -0.57
C ARG A 76 14.52 -10.81 -0.34
N MET A 77 14.32 -11.21 0.92
CA MET A 77 13.00 -11.63 1.38
C MET A 77 12.08 -10.43 1.45
N VAL A 78 10.88 -10.55 0.91
CA VAL A 78 9.80 -9.55 0.99
C VAL A 78 8.55 -10.15 1.62
N ASP A 79 7.75 -9.33 2.28
CA ASP A 79 6.43 -9.75 2.71
C ASP A 79 5.47 -9.74 1.52
N LEU A 80 4.72 -10.82 1.38
CA LEU A 80 3.56 -10.97 0.50
C LEU A 80 2.32 -10.99 1.38
N VAL A 81 1.53 -9.94 1.32
CA VAL A 81 0.28 -9.81 2.09
C VAL A 81 -0.90 -10.02 1.15
N ILE A 82 -1.79 -10.94 1.52
CA ILE A 82 -2.97 -11.32 0.74
C ILE A 82 -4.20 -11.07 1.59
N LEU A 83 -5.13 -10.25 1.09
CA LEU A 83 -6.40 -9.94 1.72
C LEU A 83 -7.52 -10.62 0.94
N LEU A 84 -8.24 -11.52 1.58
CA LEU A 84 -9.31 -12.33 0.98
C LEU A 84 -10.66 -12.00 1.62
N PRO A 85 -11.75 -11.92 0.84
CA PRO A 85 -13.07 -11.57 1.37
C PRO A 85 -13.65 -12.69 2.27
N SER A 86 -13.13 -13.90 2.18
CA SER A 86 -13.58 -15.06 2.97
C SER A 86 -12.44 -16.06 3.20
N LYS A 87 -12.67 -17.03 4.11
CA LYS A 87 -11.71 -18.12 4.40
C LYS A 87 -11.56 -19.11 3.23
N SER A 88 -12.60 -19.26 2.43
CA SER A 88 -12.64 -20.19 1.29
C SER A 88 -13.01 -19.42 0.02
N PRO A 89 -12.07 -18.65 -0.55
CA PRO A 89 -12.31 -17.92 -1.78
C PRO A 89 -12.43 -18.90 -2.96
N PRO A 90 -13.13 -18.53 -4.05
CA PRO A 90 -13.13 -19.32 -5.27
C PRO A 90 -11.70 -19.46 -5.84
N ARG A 91 -11.47 -20.52 -6.61
CA ARG A 91 -10.19 -20.71 -7.32
C ARG A 91 -10.00 -19.56 -8.35
N ASN A 92 -8.75 -19.20 -8.58
CA ASN A 92 -8.37 -18.12 -9.49
C ASN A 92 -9.03 -16.78 -9.13
N LEU A 93 -9.27 -16.55 -7.82
CA LEU A 93 -9.85 -15.30 -7.36
C LEU A 93 -9.10 -14.10 -7.94
N PRO A 94 -9.75 -13.20 -8.68
CA PRO A 94 -9.10 -11.96 -9.14
C PRO A 94 -8.60 -11.14 -7.97
N VAL A 95 -7.47 -10.46 -8.16
CA VAL A 95 -6.88 -9.60 -7.12
C VAL A 95 -6.49 -8.24 -7.68
N SER A 96 -6.63 -7.20 -6.86
CA SER A 96 -6.03 -5.89 -7.10
C SER A 96 -4.69 -5.81 -6.38
N LEU A 97 -3.67 -5.33 -7.06
CA LEU A 97 -2.39 -5.01 -6.46
C LEU A 97 -2.52 -3.77 -5.56
N LEU A 98 -1.92 -3.81 -4.36
CA LEU A 98 -1.86 -2.69 -3.41
C LEU A 98 -0.41 -2.23 -3.23
N LEU A 99 -0.12 -0.98 -3.58
CA LEU A 99 1.20 -0.39 -3.47
C LEU A 99 1.26 0.59 -2.30
N HIS A 100 2.16 0.31 -1.35
CA HIS A 100 2.35 1.15 -0.16
C HIS A 100 3.02 2.50 -0.48
N GLY A 101 2.82 3.48 0.40
CA GLY A 101 3.47 4.78 0.35
C GLY A 101 4.93 4.74 0.84
N LEU A 102 5.58 5.91 0.81
CA LEU A 102 6.94 6.09 1.32
C LEU A 102 7.02 5.66 2.79
N HIS A 103 8.08 4.96 3.17
CA HIS A 103 8.31 4.34 4.49
C HIS A 103 7.25 3.30 4.90
N GLY A 104 6.32 2.98 4.00
CA GLY A 104 5.35 1.91 4.18
C GLY A 104 5.93 0.52 3.97
N ARG A 105 5.08 -0.48 4.17
CA ARG A 105 5.38 -1.91 3.94
C ARG A 105 4.13 -2.58 3.37
N ALA A 106 4.29 -3.79 2.86
CA ALA A 106 3.16 -4.61 2.42
C ALA A 106 2.06 -4.71 3.49
N ARG A 107 2.44 -4.85 4.75
CA ARG A 107 1.51 -4.97 5.90
C ARG A 107 0.70 -3.72 6.18
N THR A 108 1.12 -2.57 5.68
CA THR A 108 0.46 -1.26 5.88
C THR A 108 0.01 -0.63 4.57
N ALA A 109 0.00 -1.39 3.47
CA ALA A 109 -0.38 -0.88 2.15
C ALA A 109 -1.89 -0.59 2.04
N ALA A 110 -2.71 -1.38 2.74
CA ALA A 110 -4.16 -1.19 2.74
C ALA A 110 -4.58 -0.14 3.76
N PRO A 111 -5.41 0.85 3.39
CA PRO A 111 -6.05 1.72 4.35
C PRO A 111 -6.86 0.94 5.39
N THR A 112 -6.94 1.49 6.60
CA THR A 112 -7.73 0.89 7.69
C THR A 112 -9.16 0.63 7.26
N GLY A 113 -9.66 -0.58 7.53
CA GLY A 113 -11.02 -1.01 7.18
C GLY A 113 -11.17 -1.67 5.81
N THR A 114 -10.13 -1.66 4.94
CA THR A 114 -10.22 -2.23 3.58
C THR A 114 -10.71 -3.68 3.57
N LEU A 115 -10.16 -4.54 4.41
CA LEU A 115 -10.55 -5.95 4.43
C LEU A 115 -11.98 -6.17 4.94
N ALA A 116 -12.35 -5.44 5.99
CA ALA A 116 -13.70 -5.51 6.55
C ALA A 116 -14.76 -5.03 5.54
N GLU A 117 -14.47 -3.94 4.83
CA GLU A 117 -15.37 -3.40 3.81
C GLU A 117 -15.48 -4.34 2.61
N LEU A 118 -14.36 -4.89 2.12
CA LEU A 118 -14.36 -5.88 1.04
C LEU A 118 -15.23 -7.09 1.43
N ALA A 119 -15.00 -7.68 2.59
CA ALA A 119 -15.77 -8.81 3.08
C ALA A 119 -17.28 -8.49 3.20
N SER A 120 -17.59 -7.27 3.70
CA SER A 120 -18.96 -6.79 3.84
C SER A 120 -19.66 -6.62 2.49
N GLN A 121 -19.00 -5.99 1.51
CA GLN A 121 -19.61 -5.77 0.19
C GLN A 121 -19.80 -7.07 -0.58
N VAL A 122 -18.84 -7.99 -0.51
CA VAL A 122 -18.96 -9.35 -1.09
C VAL A 122 -20.09 -10.12 -0.44
N ALA A 123 -20.18 -10.12 0.90
CA ALA A 123 -21.25 -10.80 1.62
C ALA A 123 -22.63 -10.31 1.25
N ARG A 124 -22.76 -9.00 1.05
CA ARG A 124 -24.01 -8.34 0.62
C ARG A 124 -24.27 -8.41 -0.89
N LYS A 125 -23.40 -9.13 -1.65
CA LYS A 125 -23.47 -9.25 -3.11
C LYS A 125 -23.48 -7.89 -3.84
N ARG A 126 -22.82 -6.88 -3.26
CA ARG A 126 -22.67 -5.56 -3.88
C ARG A 126 -21.54 -5.54 -4.89
N VAL A 127 -20.53 -6.39 -4.67
CA VAL A 127 -19.42 -6.62 -5.60
C VAL A 127 -19.18 -8.11 -5.75
N GLN A 128 -18.66 -8.52 -6.91
CA GLN A 128 -18.15 -9.87 -7.12
C GLN A 128 -16.93 -10.12 -6.20
N PRO A 129 -16.68 -11.38 -5.77
CA PRO A 129 -15.53 -11.69 -4.93
C PRO A 129 -14.21 -11.38 -5.64
N TYR A 130 -13.36 -10.58 -5.00
CA TYR A 130 -11.98 -10.35 -5.37
C TYR A 130 -11.12 -10.17 -4.11
N GLY A 131 -9.81 -10.16 -4.27
CA GLY A 131 -8.87 -9.94 -3.16
C GLY A 131 -7.93 -8.78 -3.42
N PHE A 132 -7.07 -8.51 -2.44
CA PHE A 132 -5.93 -7.62 -2.62
C PHE A 132 -4.63 -8.37 -2.35
N VAL A 133 -3.57 -7.94 -3.02
CA VAL A 133 -2.21 -8.38 -2.77
C VAL A 133 -1.29 -7.20 -2.62
N ALA A 134 -0.42 -7.20 -1.61
CA ALA A 134 0.60 -6.20 -1.41
C ALA A 134 1.96 -6.87 -1.20
N VAL A 135 3.02 -6.19 -1.64
CA VAL A 135 4.41 -6.61 -1.46
C VAL A 135 5.27 -5.44 -0.99
N ASP A 136 6.41 -5.74 -0.35
CA ASP A 136 7.36 -4.70 0.02
C ASP A 136 8.08 -4.17 -1.23
N GLY A 137 7.92 -2.86 -1.53
CA GLY A 137 8.53 -2.17 -2.67
C GLY A 137 9.75 -1.32 -2.33
N GLY A 138 10.03 -1.06 -1.04
CA GLY A 138 11.04 -0.10 -0.60
C GLY A 138 10.61 1.35 -0.86
N ASP A 139 11.54 2.29 -0.76
CA ASP A 139 11.28 3.73 -0.77
C ASP A 139 11.75 4.42 -2.07
N ASN A 140 11.78 3.68 -3.18
CA ASN A 140 12.33 4.10 -4.46
C ASN A 140 11.27 4.39 -5.54
N TYR A 141 10.08 4.82 -5.16
CA TYR A 141 8.98 5.14 -6.09
C TYR A 141 8.64 4.02 -7.07
N TRP A 142 8.82 2.77 -6.63
CA TRP A 142 8.48 1.54 -7.36
C TRP A 142 9.26 1.34 -8.66
N HIS A 143 10.44 1.98 -8.80
CA HIS A 143 11.31 1.78 -9.95
C HIS A 143 12.74 1.37 -9.52
N LYS A 144 13.50 0.90 -10.48
CA LYS A 144 14.89 0.52 -10.28
C LYS A 144 15.77 1.79 -10.22
N ASN A 145 16.17 2.21 -9.01
CA ASN A 145 17.13 3.30 -8.80
C ASN A 145 18.41 2.84 -8.08
N VAL A 146 18.40 1.61 -7.56
CA VAL A 146 19.56 0.99 -6.90
C VAL A 146 19.95 -0.28 -7.66
N PRO A 147 21.25 -0.50 -7.94
CA PRO A 147 21.71 -1.74 -8.54
C PRO A 147 21.27 -2.97 -7.74
N GLY A 148 20.68 -3.95 -8.40
CA GLY A 148 20.21 -5.18 -7.75
C GLY A 148 18.88 -5.06 -6.99
N ASP A 149 18.19 -3.90 -7.05
CA ASP A 149 16.86 -3.72 -6.46
C ASP A 149 15.88 -3.13 -7.48
N ASP A 150 15.02 -3.99 -8.04
CA ASP A 150 14.04 -3.63 -9.07
C ASP A 150 12.62 -4.05 -8.64
N PRO A 151 11.92 -3.21 -7.88
CA PRO A 151 10.55 -3.52 -7.45
C PRO A 151 9.55 -3.58 -8.60
N MET A 152 9.76 -2.85 -9.69
CA MET A 152 8.85 -2.91 -10.83
C MET A 152 8.91 -4.25 -11.54
N SER A 153 10.12 -4.79 -11.77
CA SER A 153 10.26 -6.15 -12.33
C SER A 153 9.71 -7.21 -11.39
N MET A 154 9.84 -7.06 -10.08
CA MET A 154 9.16 -7.93 -9.10
C MET A 154 7.64 -7.92 -9.30
N LEU A 155 7.02 -6.73 -9.44
CA LEU A 155 5.57 -6.62 -9.66
C LEU A 155 5.11 -7.26 -10.97
N LEU A 156 5.92 -7.13 -12.03
CA LEU A 156 5.55 -7.56 -13.37
C LEU A 156 5.80 -9.05 -13.62
N GLU A 157 6.79 -9.64 -12.95
CA GLU A 157 7.25 -11.01 -13.24
C GLU A 157 7.00 -11.97 -12.07
N GLU A 158 7.33 -11.58 -10.85
CA GLU A 158 7.27 -12.49 -9.70
C GLU A 158 5.91 -12.53 -9.05
N VAL A 159 5.25 -11.38 -8.88
CA VAL A 159 3.90 -11.33 -8.29
C VAL A 159 2.92 -12.21 -9.07
N PRO A 160 2.86 -12.19 -10.41
CA PRO A 160 1.99 -13.10 -11.14
C PRO A 160 2.30 -14.58 -10.90
N GLN A 161 3.58 -14.95 -10.81
CA GLN A 161 3.99 -16.31 -10.50
C GLN A 161 3.52 -16.71 -9.10
N TRP A 162 3.80 -15.89 -8.08
CA TRP A 162 3.41 -16.16 -6.69
C TRP A 162 1.90 -16.27 -6.52
N LEU A 163 1.12 -15.48 -7.23
CA LEU A 163 -0.34 -15.53 -7.21
C LEU A 163 -0.87 -16.80 -7.86
N ARG A 164 -0.34 -17.17 -9.03
CA ARG A 164 -0.73 -18.40 -9.74
C ARG A 164 -0.48 -19.65 -8.89
N GLU A 165 0.68 -19.73 -8.22
CA GLU A 165 1.01 -20.82 -7.30
C GLU A 165 0.00 -20.95 -6.15
N ARG A 166 -0.71 -19.86 -5.83
CA ARG A 166 -1.72 -19.81 -4.75
C ARG A 166 -3.16 -19.85 -5.27
N GLY A 167 -3.35 -20.06 -6.57
CA GLY A 167 -4.68 -20.10 -7.19
C GLY A 167 -5.39 -18.73 -7.14
N LEU A 168 -4.63 -17.63 -7.28
CA LEU A 168 -5.11 -16.25 -7.23
C LEU A 168 -4.73 -15.50 -8.52
N GLY A 169 -5.36 -14.34 -8.76
CA GLY A 169 -5.02 -13.45 -9.88
C GLY A 169 -5.50 -13.97 -11.25
N GLY A 170 -6.62 -14.68 -11.31
CA GLY A 170 -7.09 -15.32 -12.53
C GLY A 170 -6.25 -16.54 -12.87
N VAL A 171 -6.33 -16.99 -14.13
CA VAL A 171 -5.58 -18.16 -14.63
C VAL A 171 -4.07 -17.86 -14.69
N ASP A 172 -3.72 -16.64 -15.06
CA ASP A 172 -2.33 -16.22 -15.30
C ASP A 172 -1.65 -15.65 -14.05
N GLY A 173 -2.38 -15.52 -12.93
CA GLY A 173 -1.88 -14.91 -11.71
C GLY A 173 -1.71 -13.39 -11.80
N VAL A 174 -2.23 -12.76 -12.85
CA VAL A 174 -2.02 -11.34 -13.12
C VAL A 174 -3.05 -10.49 -12.39
N PRO A 175 -2.65 -9.50 -11.56
CA PRO A 175 -3.60 -8.58 -10.95
C PRO A 175 -4.46 -7.86 -12.00
N PHE A 176 -5.78 -7.87 -11.82
CA PHE A 176 -6.71 -7.21 -12.74
C PHE A 176 -6.66 -5.69 -12.60
N ALA A 177 -6.33 -5.18 -11.42
CA ALA A 177 -6.30 -3.77 -11.10
C ALA A 177 -5.08 -3.42 -10.26
N CYS A 178 -4.76 -2.14 -10.17
CA CYS A 178 -3.73 -1.63 -9.28
C CYS A 178 -4.26 -0.48 -8.43
N THR A 179 -4.01 -0.56 -7.14
CA THR A 179 -4.35 0.45 -6.14
C THR A 179 -3.07 0.94 -5.50
N GLY A 180 -2.95 2.24 -5.27
CA GLY A 180 -1.76 2.76 -4.62
C GLY A 180 -2.03 4.03 -3.82
N MET A 181 -1.32 4.16 -2.70
CA MET A 181 -1.39 5.33 -1.83
C MET A 181 -0.09 6.12 -1.90
N SER A 182 -0.17 7.46 -2.05
CA SER A 182 1.01 8.32 -2.00
C SER A 182 2.07 7.92 -3.05
N MET A 183 3.28 7.57 -2.64
CA MET A 183 4.31 6.95 -3.49
C MET A 183 3.77 5.70 -4.22
N GLY A 184 2.90 4.92 -3.58
CA GLY A 184 2.25 3.77 -4.22
C GLY A 184 1.29 4.18 -5.34
N GLY A 185 0.68 5.36 -5.25
CA GLY A 185 -0.15 5.93 -6.32
C GLY A 185 0.68 6.31 -7.54
N PHE A 186 1.86 6.89 -7.35
CA PHE A 186 2.85 7.05 -8.41
C PHE A 186 3.24 5.69 -9.03
N GLY A 187 3.55 4.71 -8.18
CA GLY A 187 3.91 3.37 -8.60
C GLY A 187 2.79 2.66 -9.36
N ALA A 188 1.52 2.85 -8.98
CA ALA A 188 0.38 2.27 -9.68
C ALA A 188 0.23 2.81 -11.10
N LEU A 189 0.44 4.11 -11.31
CA LEU A 189 0.46 4.73 -12.62
C LEU A 189 1.64 4.24 -13.47
N LEU A 190 2.82 4.13 -12.88
CA LEU A 190 4.00 3.57 -13.55
C LEU A 190 3.78 2.10 -13.91
N TYR A 191 3.20 1.30 -13.01
CA TYR A 191 2.86 -0.10 -13.26
C TYR A 191 1.86 -0.23 -14.42
N ALA A 192 0.82 0.60 -14.45
CA ALA A 192 -0.15 0.61 -15.55
C ALA A 192 0.53 0.89 -16.90
N ARG A 193 1.44 1.86 -16.94
CA ARG A 193 2.23 2.17 -18.12
C ARG A 193 3.07 0.95 -18.56
N ARG A 194 3.81 0.32 -17.64
CA ARG A 194 4.63 -0.87 -17.94
C ARG A 194 3.79 -2.06 -18.41
N ARG A 195 2.58 -2.20 -17.89
CA ARG A 195 1.63 -3.22 -18.34
C ARG A 195 1.11 -2.93 -19.74
N ALA A 196 0.79 -1.65 -20.05
CA ALA A 196 0.37 -1.24 -21.38
C ALA A 196 1.48 -1.45 -22.44
N GLU A 197 2.73 -1.11 -22.13
CA GLU A 197 3.90 -1.37 -22.96
C GLU A 197 4.06 -2.87 -23.31
N ARG A 198 3.59 -3.75 -22.41
CA ARG A 198 3.56 -5.22 -22.60
C ARG A 198 2.28 -5.73 -23.28
N ARG A 199 1.39 -4.85 -23.71
CA ARG A 199 0.08 -5.20 -24.27
C ARG A 199 -0.82 -5.97 -23.29
N GLN A 200 -0.67 -5.70 -21.99
CA GLN A 200 -1.43 -6.31 -20.91
C GLN A 200 -1.98 -5.21 -19.98
N PRO A 201 -2.79 -4.28 -20.46
CA PRO A 201 -3.24 -3.16 -19.65
C PRO A 201 -3.93 -3.63 -18.36
N VAL A 202 -3.89 -2.80 -17.33
CA VAL A 202 -4.69 -3.06 -16.11
C VAL A 202 -6.15 -2.75 -16.38
N GLY A 203 -7.07 -3.49 -15.73
CA GLY A 203 -8.52 -3.27 -15.89
C GLY A 203 -9.03 -2.06 -15.10
N ALA A 204 -8.33 -1.61 -14.05
CA ALA A 204 -8.70 -0.41 -13.29
C ALA A 204 -7.54 0.14 -12.47
N LEU A 205 -7.59 1.45 -12.17
CA LEU A 205 -6.66 2.16 -11.30
C LEU A 205 -7.41 2.87 -10.17
N ALA A 206 -7.02 2.59 -8.91
CA ALA A 206 -7.57 3.26 -7.73
C ALA A 206 -6.44 4.01 -7.00
N LEU A 207 -6.45 5.34 -7.06
CA LEU A 207 -5.36 6.20 -6.62
C LEU A 207 -5.75 6.98 -5.36
N LEU A 208 -5.05 6.73 -4.25
CA LEU A 208 -5.28 7.38 -2.96
C LEU A 208 -4.18 8.41 -2.71
N ALA A 209 -4.51 9.69 -2.78
CA ALA A 209 -3.58 10.79 -2.58
C ALA A 209 -2.21 10.55 -3.27
N PRO A 210 -2.18 10.27 -4.59
CA PRO A 210 -0.95 9.89 -5.29
C PRO A 210 0.10 10.99 -5.21
N ALA A 211 1.37 10.61 -5.00
CA ALA A 211 2.49 11.54 -4.88
C ALA A 211 2.88 12.15 -6.25
N LEU A 212 1.98 12.93 -6.81
CA LEU A 212 2.12 13.63 -8.10
C LEU A 212 2.73 15.02 -7.85
N MET A 213 4.03 15.12 -7.93
CA MET A 213 4.77 16.38 -7.72
C MET A 213 4.82 17.21 -8.98
N LEU A 214 4.78 18.54 -8.82
CA LEU A 214 4.74 19.49 -9.95
C LEU A 214 6.12 19.99 -10.34
N SER A 215 7.15 19.76 -9.54
CA SER A 215 8.51 20.23 -9.81
C SER A 215 9.56 19.21 -9.40
N TRP A 216 10.70 19.28 -10.10
CA TRP A 216 11.88 18.51 -9.74
C TRP A 216 12.39 18.86 -8.34
N THR A 217 12.35 20.15 -7.95
CA THR A 217 12.77 20.61 -6.62
C THR A 217 12.07 19.85 -5.50
N GLU A 218 10.78 19.54 -5.65
CA GLU A 218 10.03 18.75 -4.66
C GLU A 218 10.36 17.25 -4.76
N MET A 219 10.51 16.71 -5.95
CA MET A 219 10.84 15.30 -6.15
C MET A 219 12.27 14.99 -5.71
N ALA A 220 13.23 15.85 -5.97
CA ALA A 220 14.64 15.67 -5.57
C ALA A 220 14.81 15.44 -4.05
N LYS A 221 13.95 16.04 -3.23
CA LYS A 221 13.93 15.82 -1.77
C LYS A 221 13.67 14.35 -1.38
N ARG A 222 13.08 13.57 -2.27
CA ARG A 222 12.77 12.13 -2.05
C ARG A 222 13.96 11.22 -2.31
N ARG A 223 14.99 11.69 -3.02
CA ARG A 223 16.21 10.94 -3.39
C ARG A 223 15.91 9.62 -4.10
N ALA A 224 14.80 9.57 -4.81
CA ALA A 224 14.33 8.36 -5.49
C ALA A 224 14.73 8.30 -6.97
N PHE A 225 15.20 9.40 -7.54
CA PHE A 225 15.63 9.54 -8.93
C PHE A 225 17.03 10.14 -8.99
N ARG A 226 17.79 9.80 -10.01
CA ARG A 226 19.18 10.28 -10.20
C ARG A 226 19.24 11.78 -10.49
N ASP A 227 18.34 12.23 -11.35
CA ASP A 227 18.24 13.61 -11.83
C ASP A 227 16.81 13.91 -12.33
N GLU A 228 16.60 15.14 -12.80
CA GLU A 228 15.33 15.58 -13.35
C GLU A 228 14.92 14.81 -14.60
N ALA A 229 15.85 14.43 -15.46
CA ALA A 229 15.56 13.70 -16.69
C ALA A 229 15.10 12.27 -16.38
N ASP A 230 15.74 11.62 -15.39
CA ASP A 230 15.34 10.32 -14.88
C ASP A 230 13.91 10.35 -14.32
N TRP A 231 13.61 11.34 -13.46
CA TRP A 231 12.25 11.54 -12.97
C TRP A 231 11.26 11.83 -14.11
N ALA A 232 11.58 12.76 -15.00
CA ALA A 232 10.71 13.15 -16.12
C ALA A 232 10.32 11.97 -17.00
N SER A 233 11.24 11.01 -17.19
CA SER A 233 10.98 9.79 -17.96
C SER A 233 9.93 8.86 -17.33
N MET A 234 9.66 9.02 -16.03
CA MET A 234 8.75 8.18 -15.24
C MET A 234 7.60 8.96 -14.62
N ASP A 235 7.61 10.29 -14.68
CA ASP A 235 6.60 11.15 -14.07
C ASP A 235 5.21 10.91 -14.68
N PRO A 236 4.23 10.41 -13.91
CA PRO A 236 2.89 10.12 -14.43
C PRO A 236 2.17 11.34 -15.01
N LEU A 237 2.50 12.56 -14.56
CA LEU A 237 1.91 13.78 -15.12
C LEU A 237 2.44 14.14 -16.50
N ARG A 238 3.53 13.52 -16.94
CA ARG A 238 4.10 13.65 -18.29
C ARG A 238 3.72 12.46 -19.20
N HIS A 239 3.10 11.44 -18.64
CA HIS A 239 2.75 10.18 -19.33
C HIS A 239 1.28 9.79 -19.09
N LEU A 240 0.38 10.76 -19.25
CA LEU A 240 -1.06 10.59 -19.01
C LEU A 240 -1.71 9.60 -20.00
N GLU A 241 -1.12 9.43 -21.18
CA GLU A 241 -1.53 8.44 -22.20
C GLU A 241 -1.57 7.01 -21.63
N ALA A 242 -0.76 6.73 -20.61
CA ALA A 242 -0.74 5.43 -19.94
C ALA A 242 -2.04 5.08 -19.21
N THR A 243 -2.93 6.06 -19.02
CA THR A 243 -4.24 5.87 -18.39
C THR A 243 -5.38 5.84 -19.40
N THR A 244 -5.08 6.05 -20.69
CA THR A 244 -6.12 6.09 -21.73
C THR A 244 -6.87 4.76 -21.83
N GLY A 245 -8.20 4.82 -21.74
CA GLY A 245 -9.06 3.63 -21.78
C GLY A 245 -9.04 2.79 -20.49
N ILE A 246 -8.31 3.21 -19.45
CA ILE A 246 -8.30 2.51 -18.16
C ILE A 246 -9.27 3.22 -17.21
N PRO A 247 -10.33 2.55 -16.73
CA PRO A 247 -11.15 3.06 -15.65
C PRO A 247 -10.29 3.50 -14.47
N THR A 248 -10.36 4.77 -14.11
CA THR A 248 -9.48 5.37 -13.09
C THR A 248 -10.32 6.11 -12.07
N ALA A 249 -9.97 5.93 -10.81
CA ALA A 249 -10.50 6.68 -9.68
C ALA A 249 -9.37 7.31 -8.87
N LEU A 250 -9.55 8.55 -8.45
CA LEU A 250 -8.61 9.29 -7.62
C LEU A 250 -9.33 9.98 -6.47
N TRP A 251 -8.84 9.78 -5.26
CA TRP A 251 -9.28 10.45 -4.03
C TRP A 251 -8.10 11.19 -3.40
N CYS A 252 -8.30 12.44 -3.02
CA CYS A 252 -7.26 13.24 -2.37
C CYS A 252 -7.86 14.24 -1.39
N GLY A 253 -7.21 14.40 -0.24
CA GLY A 253 -7.58 15.42 0.74
C GLY A 253 -7.25 16.84 0.24
N THR A 254 -8.10 17.84 0.54
CA THR A 254 -7.84 19.24 0.12
C THR A 254 -6.71 19.91 0.92
N GLU A 255 -6.33 19.31 2.06
CA GLU A 255 -5.21 19.74 2.91
C GLU A 255 -3.97 18.84 2.71
N ASP A 256 -4.00 17.99 1.67
CA ASP A 256 -2.90 17.08 1.30
C ASP A 256 -1.82 17.84 0.52
N ALA A 257 -0.55 17.53 0.79
CA ALA A 257 0.58 18.14 0.08
C ALA A 257 0.56 17.87 -1.43
N PHE A 258 -0.10 16.80 -1.88
CA PHE A 258 -0.18 16.42 -3.29
C PHE A 258 -1.46 16.88 -3.99
N ILE A 259 -2.30 17.67 -3.32
CA ILE A 259 -3.60 18.10 -3.87
C ILE A 259 -3.49 18.81 -5.22
N HIS A 260 -2.45 19.61 -5.43
CA HIS A 260 -2.27 20.34 -6.69
C HIS A 260 -1.96 19.39 -7.86
N GLY A 261 -1.10 18.39 -7.64
CA GLY A 261 -0.83 17.33 -8.61
C GLY A 261 -2.06 16.46 -8.89
N ALA A 262 -2.80 16.10 -7.83
CA ALA A 262 -4.05 15.35 -7.94
C ALA A 262 -5.10 16.12 -8.78
N ARG A 263 -5.30 17.42 -8.54
CA ARG A 263 -6.20 18.27 -9.32
C ARG A 263 -5.77 18.39 -10.79
N ARG A 264 -4.46 18.53 -11.04
CA ARG A 264 -3.93 18.56 -12.41
C ARG A 264 -4.21 17.24 -13.13
N PHE A 265 -4.00 16.10 -12.46
CA PHE A 265 -4.31 14.78 -13.00
C PHE A 265 -5.81 14.63 -13.29
N ILE A 266 -6.69 14.98 -12.32
CA ILE A 266 -8.14 14.91 -12.49
C ILE A 266 -8.60 15.76 -13.69
N ALA A 267 -8.08 16.98 -13.82
CA ALA A 267 -8.46 17.88 -14.92
C ALA A 267 -8.04 17.33 -16.30
N ALA A 268 -6.89 16.70 -16.38
CA ALA A 268 -6.33 16.17 -17.63
C ALA A 268 -6.92 14.82 -18.03
N VAL A 269 -7.04 13.88 -17.07
CA VAL A 269 -7.49 12.50 -17.34
C VAL A 269 -9.01 12.37 -17.32
N LYS A 270 -9.70 13.23 -16.54
CA LYS A 270 -11.14 13.15 -16.29
C LYS A 270 -11.56 11.74 -15.84
N PRO A 271 -10.98 11.25 -14.71
CA PRO A 271 -11.23 9.90 -14.24
C PRO A 271 -12.72 9.69 -13.90
N GLU A 272 -13.17 8.43 -13.88
CA GLU A 272 -14.55 8.07 -13.48
C GLU A 272 -14.89 8.62 -12.08
N ILE A 273 -13.92 8.62 -11.18
CA ILE A 273 -14.03 9.27 -9.87
C ILE A 273 -12.84 10.21 -9.68
N GLY A 274 -13.10 11.51 -9.67
CA GLY A 274 -12.14 12.56 -9.28
C GLY A 274 -12.65 13.24 -8.01
N TYR A 275 -12.37 12.67 -6.83
CA TYR A 275 -12.93 13.12 -5.57
C TYR A 275 -11.92 13.86 -4.70
N THR A 276 -12.27 15.08 -4.29
CA THR A 276 -11.49 15.82 -3.30
C THR A 276 -12.41 16.31 -2.17
N ALA A 277 -11.98 16.10 -0.93
CA ALA A 277 -12.71 16.55 0.26
C ALA A 277 -11.72 16.97 1.34
N ARG A 278 -12.24 17.63 2.40
CA ARG A 278 -11.40 18.05 3.51
C ARG A 278 -10.67 16.86 4.14
N GLY A 279 -9.35 16.96 4.27
CA GLY A 279 -8.50 15.95 4.87
C GLY A 279 -7.04 16.16 4.52
N LYS A 280 -6.16 15.60 5.38
CA LYS A 280 -4.71 15.62 5.24
C LYS A 280 -4.22 14.32 4.63
N HIS A 281 -2.95 14.31 4.24
CA HIS A 281 -2.28 13.10 3.76
C HIS A 281 -2.25 12.00 4.82
N GLY A 282 -2.71 10.81 4.49
CA GLY A 282 -2.60 9.63 5.35
C GLY A 282 -3.91 8.87 5.58
N ASP A 283 -3.86 7.89 6.50
CA ASP A 283 -4.95 6.95 6.72
C ASP A 283 -6.24 7.61 7.23
N SER A 284 -6.14 8.72 7.97
CA SER A 284 -7.31 9.44 8.45
C SER A 284 -8.27 9.88 7.34
N PHE A 285 -7.74 10.24 6.16
CA PHE A 285 -8.51 10.52 4.96
C PHE A 285 -8.79 9.23 4.18
N ASN A 286 -7.77 8.42 3.92
CA ASN A 286 -7.87 7.28 3.02
C ASN A 286 -8.92 6.25 3.48
N ARG A 287 -9.03 6.01 4.79
CA ARG A 287 -10.06 5.10 5.34
C ARG A 287 -11.49 5.55 5.05
N THR A 288 -11.73 6.86 4.89
CA THR A 288 -13.07 7.39 4.61
C THR A 288 -13.55 7.06 3.19
N VAL A 289 -12.63 6.82 2.27
CA VAL A 289 -12.94 6.52 0.86
C VAL A 289 -12.86 5.04 0.53
N VAL A 290 -12.51 4.19 1.50
CA VAL A 290 -12.45 2.73 1.33
C VAL A 290 -13.74 2.14 0.74
N PRO A 291 -14.95 2.50 1.20
CA PRO A 291 -16.17 1.96 0.60
C PRO A 291 -16.31 2.28 -0.90
N SER A 292 -15.95 3.50 -1.27
CA SER A 292 -15.95 3.94 -2.67
C SER A 292 -14.90 3.21 -3.50
N MET A 293 -13.69 3.04 -2.96
CA MET A 293 -12.59 2.30 -3.60
C MET A 293 -12.96 0.83 -3.84
N VAL A 294 -13.51 0.16 -2.83
CA VAL A 294 -13.94 -1.24 -2.95
C VAL A 294 -15.05 -1.39 -3.98
N SER A 295 -16.05 -0.52 -3.95
CA SER A 295 -17.14 -0.53 -4.94
C SER A 295 -16.65 -0.24 -6.36
N PHE A 296 -15.73 0.72 -6.52
CA PHE A 296 -15.14 1.06 -7.82
C PHE A 296 -14.42 -0.15 -8.41
N LEU A 297 -13.52 -0.78 -7.68
CA LEU A 297 -12.80 -1.97 -8.15
C LEU A 297 -13.75 -3.13 -8.44
N GLY A 298 -14.81 -3.29 -7.64
CA GLY A 298 -15.82 -4.32 -7.85
C GLY A 298 -16.62 -4.13 -9.16
N ARG A 299 -16.90 -2.90 -9.57
CA ARG A 299 -17.53 -2.62 -10.88
C ARG A 299 -16.65 -2.96 -12.07
N HIS A 300 -15.33 -2.91 -11.89
CA HIS A 300 -14.35 -3.25 -12.91
C HIS A 300 -13.74 -4.64 -12.72
N HIS A 301 -14.43 -5.49 -11.97
CA HIS A 301 -14.06 -6.89 -11.83
C HIS A 301 -14.12 -7.60 -13.20
N PRO A 302 -13.14 -8.46 -13.56
CA PRO A 302 -13.11 -9.09 -14.89
C PRO A 302 -14.28 -10.00 -15.22
N GLY A 303 -15.16 -10.28 -14.28
CA GLY A 303 -16.41 -11.01 -14.46
C GLY A 303 -17.67 -10.17 -14.19
N ALA A 304 -17.54 -8.82 -14.17
CA ALA A 304 -18.66 -7.92 -13.97
C ALA A 304 -19.39 -7.62 -15.28
#